data_dc40c930a5e997e8a0eb6efe99974e28
#
_entry.id   dc40c930a5e997e8a0eb6efe99974e28
#
_cell.length_a   1.000
_cell.length_b   1.000
_cell.length_c   1.000
_cell.angle_alpha   90.00
_cell.angle_beta   90.00
_cell.angle_gamma   90.00
#
_symmetry.space_group_name_H-M   'P 1'
#
loop_
_entity.id
_entity.type
_entity.pdbx_description
1 polymer ?
#
loop_
_entity_poly.entity_id
_entity_poly.type
_entity_poly.pdbx_seq_one_letter_code
_entity_poly.pdbx_strand_id
1 'polypeptide(L)'
;YLGEVSHPWKVLTEAGYEIDFVSPKGGNPPVDGFDLTDPDNKEFWENKVYHEKITHSMKPSEVKAADYKAIFYAGGHGAMWDLPDNKEISKIAKQIYEKNGVVAAVCHGPAGLVNLQLTDGSYLISGKKVNGFSNEEEEAVKLTDVVPFLLEDQLKARGGVYEKSGPWKEHVTVDGRLITGQNPQSAKGV
;
A
#
# COMPACT_ATOMS: atom_id res chain seq x y z
N TYR A 1 -4.43 1.91 7.77
CA TYR A 1 -5.41 1.01 8.38
C TYR A 1 -4.67 -0.19 8.99
N LEU A 2 -4.93 -0.51 10.29
CA LEU A 2 -4.09 -1.46 11.04
C LEU A 2 -4.03 -2.85 10.37
N GLY A 3 -5.17 -3.42 9.99
CA GLY A 3 -5.22 -4.75 9.36
C GLY A 3 -4.43 -4.86 8.05
N GLU A 4 -4.25 -3.74 7.35
CA GLU A 4 -3.45 -3.71 6.12
C GLU A 4 -1.94 -3.65 6.37
N VAL A 5 -1.55 -3.51 7.63
CA VAL A 5 -0.16 -3.64 8.09
C VAL A 5 0.05 -4.99 8.75
N SER A 6 -0.82 -5.36 9.68
CA SER A 6 -0.66 -6.56 10.52
C SER A 6 -0.81 -7.87 9.74
N HIS A 7 -1.77 -7.96 8.82
CA HIS A 7 -2.00 -9.17 8.04
C HIS A 7 -0.81 -9.49 7.10
N PRO A 8 -0.31 -8.56 6.27
CA PRO A 8 0.91 -8.81 5.49
C PRO A 8 2.14 -9.03 6.37
N TRP A 9 2.26 -8.28 7.48
CA TRP A 9 3.35 -8.49 8.44
C TRP A 9 3.40 -9.93 8.94
N LYS A 10 2.25 -10.50 9.31
CA LYS A 10 2.16 -11.89 9.80
C LYS A 10 2.69 -12.86 8.75
N VAL A 11 2.19 -12.76 7.52
CA VAL A 11 2.59 -13.66 6.42
C VAL A 11 4.08 -13.54 6.10
N LEU A 12 4.58 -12.31 5.99
CA LEU A 12 5.96 -12.06 5.60
C LEU A 12 6.95 -12.46 6.70
N THR A 13 6.64 -12.21 7.97
CA THR A 13 7.52 -12.61 9.07
C THR A 13 7.55 -14.12 9.26
N GLU A 14 6.42 -14.81 9.08
CA GLU A 14 6.37 -16.28 9.06
C GLU A 14 7.18 -16.86 7.90
N ALA A 15 7.29 -16.15 6.79
CA ALA A 15 8.14 -16.51 5.65
C ALA A 15 9.63 -16.14 5.87
N GLY A 16 9.99 -15.54 7.00
CA GLY A 16 11.36 -15.20 7.37
C GLY A 16 11.86 -13.85 6.87
N TYR A 17 10.97 -12.96 6.40
CA TYR A 17 11.34 -11.60 6.01
C TYR A 17 11.37 -10.66 7.21
N GLU A 18 12.32 -9.74 7.20
CA GLU A 18 12.34 -8.59 8.09
C GLU A 18 11.59 -7.42 7.46
N ILE A 19 10.86 -6.67 8.30
CA ILE A 19 10.04 -5.53 7.86
C ILE A 19 10.46 -4.27 8.62
N ASP A 20 10.61 -3.20 7.88
CA ASP A 20 10.75 -1.85 8.38
C ASP A 20 9.57 -0.99 7.93
N PHE A 21 9.31 0.08 8.65
CA PHE A 21 8.23 1.00 8.33
C PHE A 21 8.77 2.35 7.93
N VAL A 22 8.21 2.90 6.88
CA VAL A 22 8.46 4.27 6.42
C VAL A 22 7.15 5.03 6.36
N SER A 23 7.14 6.25 6.81
CA SER A 23 6.01 7.14 6.67
C SER A 23 6.45 8.49 6.09
N PRO A 24 5.53 9.28 5.49
CA PRO A 24 5.89 10.53 4.82
C PRO A 24 6.71 11.51 5.67
N LYS A 25 6.50 11.51 6.98
CA LYS A 25 7.17 12.41 7.94
C LYS A 25 8.09 11.68 8.92
N GLY A 26 8.09 10.36 8.90
CA GLY A 26 8.72 9.54 9.94
C GLY A 26 7.99 9.63 11.30
N GLY A 27 8.52 8.96 12.29
CA GLY A 27 7.96 8.95 13.65
C GLY A 27 6.69 8.10 13.76
N ASN A 28 5.78 8.51 14.64
CA ASN A 28 4.56 7.76 14.93
C ASN A 28 3.42 8.16 13.97
N PRO A 29 3.10 7.35 12.93
CA PRO A 29 2.00 7.66 12.02
C PRO A 29 0.64 7.43 12.72
N PRO A 30 -0.41 8.15 12.31
CA PRO A 30 -1.76 7.88 12.80
C PRO A 30 -2.21 6.49 12.35
N VAL A 31 -2.94 5.79 13.21
CA VAL A 31 -3.48 4.45 12.95
C VAL A 31 -5.00 4.52 12.90
N ASP A 32 -5.57 4.05 11.79
CA ASP A 32 -7.00 3.86 11.61
C ASP A 32 -7.36 2.36 11.65
N GLY A 33 -8.65 2.03 11.85
CA GLY A 33 -9.11 0.65 11.93
C GLY A 33 -8.50 -0.12 13.10
N PHE A 34 -8.33 0.54 14.23
CA PHE A 34 -7.74 -0.05 15.42
C PHE A 34 -8.70 -1.04 16.07
N ASP A 35 -8.57 -2.31 15.73
CA ASP A 35 -9.37 -3.41 16.27
C ASP A 35 -8.44 -4.55 16.75
N LEU A 36 -8.30 -4.69 18.05
CA LEU A 36 -7.50 -5.75 18.69
C LEU A 36 -8.31 -7.02 18.97
N THR A 37 -9.56 -7.11 18.51
CA THR A 37 -10.30 -8.39 18.49
C THR A 37 -9.83 -9.28 17.32
N ASP A 38 -9.27 -8.68 16.29
CA ASP A 38 -8.52 -9.39 15.24
C ASP A 38 -7.19 -9.91 15.83
N PRO A 39 -6.93 -11.23 15.76
CA PRO A 39 -5.75 -11.83 16.37
C PRO A 39 -4.43 -11.37 15.72
N ASP A 40 -4.40 -11.15 14.41
CA ASP A 40 -3.19 -10.69 13.71
C ASP A 40 -2.89 -9.22 14.08
N ASN A 41 -3.92 -8.37 14.21
CA ASN A 41 -3.78 -7.00 14.72
C ASN A 41 -3.22 -6.98 16.13
N LYS A 42 -3.78 -7.82 17.00
CA LYS A 42 -3.35 -7.91 18.40
C LYS A 42 -1.90 -8.38 18.48
N GLU A 43 -1.56 -9.46 17.80
CA GLU A 43 -0.19 -10.01 17.81
C GLU A 43 0.84 -8.98 17.32
N PHE A 44 0.54 -8.29 16.22
CA PHE A 44 1.38 -7.21 15.69
C PHE A 44 1.56 -6.09 16.72
N TRP A 45 0.46 -5.60 17.28
CA TRP A 45 0.47 -4.45 18.18
C TRP A 45 1.16 -4.72 19.52
N GLU A 46 1.04 -5.96 20.04
CA GLU A 46 1.69 -6.40 21.27
C GLU A 46 3.16 -6.85 21.05
N ASN A 47 3.58 -7.02 19.80
CA ASN A 47 4.97 -7.33 19.47
C ASN A 47 5.85 -6.09 19.69
N LYS A 48 6.67 -6.12 20.74
CA LYS A 48 7.49 -4.96 21.15
C LYS A 48 8.41 -4.45 20.07
N VAL A 49 8.99 -5.34 19.26
CA VAL A 49 9.94 -4.96 18.18
C VAL A 49 9.21 -4.20 17.08
N TYR A 50 8.10 -4.74 16.58
CA TYR A 50 7.37 -4.13 15.46
C TYR A 50 6.54 -2.93 15.88
N HIS A 51 6.02 -2.93 17.12
CA HIS A 51 5.40 -1.74 17.69
C HIS A 51 6.38 -0.58 17.78
N GLU A 52 7.61 -0.83 18.26
CA GLU A 52 8.67 0.17 18.30
C GLU A 52 9.02 0.66 16.87
N LYS A 53 9.18 -0.26 15.92
CA LYS A 53 9.48 0.08 14.52
C LYS A 53 8.40 0.96 13.88
N ILE A 54 7.11 0.68 14.10
CA ILE A 54 6.04 1.47 13.49
C ILE A 54 5.84 2.82 14.17
N THR A 55 5.98 2.88 15.49
CA THR A 55 5.88 4.14 16.24
C THR A 55 7.07 5.07 16.03
N HIS A 56 8.19 4.53 15.55
CA HIS A 56 9.40 5.27 15.16
C HIS A 56 9.72 5.01 13.67
N SER A 57 8.69 5.08 12.82
CA SER A 57 8.86 4.84 11.40
C SER A 57 9.93 5.76 10.78
N MET A 58 10.65 5.23 9.81
CA MET A 58 11.70 5.95 9.10
C MET A 58 11.12 7.10 8.27
N LYS A 59 11.89 8.17 8.12
CA LYS A 59 11.65 9.14 7.05
C LYS A 59 12.09 8.55 5.71
N PRO A 60 11.47 8.95 4.59
CA PRO A 60 11.90 8.47 3.27
C PRO A 60 13.40 8.69 2.99
N SER A 61 13.96 9.79 3.49
CA SER A 61 15.39 10.10 3.33
C SER A 61 16.34 9.15 4.06
N GLU A 62 15.83 8.38 5.02
CA GLU A 62 16.61 7.40 5.79
C GLU A 62 16.61 6.01 5.15
N VAL A 63 15.71 5.78 4.16
CA VAL A 63 15.54 4.49 3.50
C VAL A 63 16.55 4.32 2.36
N LYS A 64 17.34 3.26 2.44
CA LYS A 64 18.22 2.83 1.34
C LYS A 64 17.52 1.75 0.53
N ALA A 65 16.92 2.14 -0.59
CA ALA A 65 16.14 1.23 -1.44
C ALA A 65 16.89 -0.06 -1.86
N ALA A 66 18.23 -0.02 -1.88
CA ALA A 66 19.06 -1.17 -2.22
C ALA A 66 19.02 -2.29 -1.18
N ASP A 67 18.63 -1.99 0.05
CA ASP A 67 18.59 -2.95 1.16
C ASP A 67 17.27 -3.74 1.17
N TYR A 68 16.28 -3.33 0.36
CA TYR A 68 14.93 -3.92 0.36
C TYR A 68 14.62 -4.70 -0.92
N LYS A 69 13.90 -5.81 -0.77
CA LYS A 69 13.39 -6.66 -1.86
C LYS A 69 12.01 -6.25 -2.34
N ALA A 70 11.26 -5.58 -1.49
CA ALA A 70 9.90 -5.15 -1.79
C ALA A 70 9.57 -3.83 -1.06
N ILE A 71 8.57 -3.13 -1.58
CA ILE A 71 7.86 -2.07 -0.88
C ILE A 71 6.36 -2.37 -0.93
N PHE A 72 5.70 -2.23 0.22
CA PHE A 72 4.27 -2.44 0.37
C PHE A 72 3.61 -1.14 0.83
N TYR A 73 2.62 -0.69 0.08
CA TYR A 73 1.81 0.47 0.41
C TYR A 73 0.54 0.02 1.13
N ALA A 74 0.51 0.17 2.43
CA ALA A 74 -0.71 0.02 3.21
C ALA A 74 -1.67 1.19 2.91
N GLY A 75 -2.95 0.91 2.90
CA GLY A 75 -3.95 1.92 2.67
C GLY A 75 -4.54 2.51 3.96
N GLY A 76 -5.79 2.83 3.89
CA GLY A 76 -6.52 3.76 4.74
C GLY A 76 -6.70 5.07 4.00
N HIS A 77 -7.78 5.79 4.25
CA HIS A 77 -8.14 6.99 3.47
C HIS A 77 -7.04 8.07 3.47
N GLY A 78 -6.28 8.22 4.57
CA GLY A 78 -5.16 9.17 4.63
C GLY A 78 -4.12 9.00 3.52
N ALA A 79 -3.94 7.79 3.00
CA ALA A 79 -3.04 7.50 1.88
C ALA A 79 -3.37 8.31 0.62
N MET A 80 -4.65 8.67 0.43
CA MET A 80 -5.12 9.45 -0.73
C MET A 80 -4.55 10.87 -0.77
N TRP A 81 -4.18 11.44 0.38
CA TRP A 81 -3.57 12.78 0.49
C TRP A 81 -2.06 12.74 0.58
N ASP A 82 -1.52 11.72 1.24
CA ASP A 82 -0.10 11.69 1.59
C ASP A 82 0.79 11.05 0.52
N LEU A 83 0.28 10.07 -0.25
CA LEU A 83 1.11 9.23 -1.10
C LEU A 83 1.21 9.68 -2.57
N PRO A 84 0.16 10.23 -3.23
CA PRO A 84 0.18 10.45 -4.68
C PRO A 84 1.33 11.34 -5.16
N ASP A 85 1.65 12.38 -4.38
CA ASP A 85 2.67 13.37 -4.73
C ASP A 85 3.94 13.26 -3.87
N ASN A 86 4.08 12.17 -3.10
CA ASN A 86 5.29 11.94 -2.30
C ASN A 86 6.43 11.43 -3.19
N LYS A 87 7.23 12.36 -3.68
CA LYS A 87 8.33 12.07 -4.60
C LYS A 87 9.42 11.18 -3.98
N GLU A 88 9.64 11.29 -2.68
CA GLU A 88 10.69 10.51 -1.99
C GLU A 88 10.29 9.04 -1.86
N ILE A 89 9.05 8.75 -1.42
CA ILE A 89 8.53 7.37 -1.37
C ILE A 89 8.42 6.79 -2.78
N SER A 90 7.92 7.56 -3.75
CA SER A 90 7.85 7.15 -5.15
C SER A 90 9.24 6.79 -5.71
N LYS A 91 10.28 7.56 -5.37
CA LYS A 91 11.67 7.26 -5.76
C LYS A 91 12.18 5.95 -5.16
N ILE A 92 11.86 5.67 -3.89
CA ILE A 92 12.22 4.39 -3.24
C ILE A 92 11.57 3.23 -3.99
N ALA A 93 10.26 3.30 -4.23
CA ALA A 93 9.51 2.27 -4.94
C ALA A 93 10.02 2.03 -6.36
N LYS A 94 10.29 3.11 -7.10
CA LYS A 94 10.92 3.05 -8.41
C LYS A 94 12.25 2.30 -8.37
N GLN A 95 13.14 2.66 -7.45
CA GLN A 95 14.46 2.04 -7.32
C GLN A 95 14.37 0.55 -6.98
N ILE A 96 13.45 0.17 -6.08
CA ILE A 96 13.18 -1.23 -5.74
C ILE A 96 12.71 -1.98 -6.99
N TYR A 97 11.71 -1.43 -7.68
CA TYR A 97 11.13 -2.08 -8.87
C TYR A 97 12.14 -2.26 -10.00
N GLU A 98 12.91 -1.22 -10.33
CA GLU A 98 13.91 -1.26 -11.41
C GLU A 98 15.11 -2.16 -11.08
N LYS A 99 15.33 -2.49 -9.81
CA LYS A 99 16.29 -3.49 -9.34
C LYS A 99 15.69 -4.89 -9.16
N ASN A 100 14.60 -5.18 -9.88
CA ASN A 100 13.88 -6.45 -9.83
C ASN A 100 13.19 -6.77 -8.48
N GLY A 101 12.95 -5.77 -7.66
CA GLY A 101 12.15 -5.90 -6.46
C GLY A 101 10.65 -5.85 -6.75
N VAL A 102 9.85 -6.10 -5.74
CA VAL A 102 8.38 -6.12 -5.79
C VAL A 102 7.81 -4.80 -5.30
N VAL A 103 6.78 -4.32 -5.98
CA VAL A 103 5.93 -3.23 -5.50
C VAL A 103 4.54 -3.80 -5.24
N ALA A 104 4.07 -3.64 -4.02
CA ALA A 104 2.76 -4.11 -3.60
C ALA A 104 1.95 -2.97 -2.96
N ALA A 105 0.62 -3.04 -3.07
CA ALA A 105 -0.27 -2.04 -2.49
C ALA A 105 -1.67 -2.62 -2.26
N VAL A 106 -2.39 -2.12 -1.26
CA VAL A 106 -3.74 -2.59 -0.94
C VAL A 106 -4.68 -1.43 -0.62
N CYS A 107 -5.97 -1.60 -0.94
CA CYS A 107 -7.05 -0.67 -0.60
C CYS A 107 -6.80 0.73 -1.20
N HIS A 108 -6.53 1.75 -0.38
CA HIS A 108 -6.11 3.08 -0.84
C HIS A 108 -4.59 3.21 -1.06
N GLY A 109 -3.79 2.21 -0.67
CA GLY A 109 -2.33 2.20 -0.90
C GLY A 109 -1.90 2.44 -2.34
N PRO A 110 -2.63 1.92 -3.37
CA PRO A 110 -2.33 2.20 -4.78
C PRO A 110 -2.38 3.69 -5.17
N ALA A 111 -2.89 4.58 -4.32
CA ALA A 111 -2.75 6.02 -4.50
C ALA A 111 -1.27 6.44 -4.65
N GLY A 112 -0.35 5.73 -3.97
CA GLY A 112 1.09 5.93 -4.13
C GLY A 112 1.65 5.52 -5.50
N LEU A 113 0.88 4.80 -6.30
CA LEU A 113 1.27 4.33 -7.62
C LEU A 113 0.80 5.26 -8.76
N VAL A 114 -0.20 6.11 -8.51
CA VAL A 114 -0.85 6.91 -9.57
C VAL A 114 0.10 7.88 -10.28
N ASN A 115 1.11 8.38 -9.59
CA ASN A 115 2.10 9.29 -10.14
C ASN A 115 3.53 8.68 -10.18
N LEU A 116 3.67 7.38 -9.89
CA LEU A 116 4.96 6.69 -9.93
C LEU A 116 5.40 6.45 -11.36
N GLN A 117 6.46 7.15 -11.77
CA GLN A 117 7.05 7.01 -13.09
C GLN A 117 8.41 6.29 -13.03
N LEU A 118 8.62 5.39 -13.98
CA LEU A 118 9.89 4.71 -14.20
C LEU A 118 10.92 5.64 -14.85
N THR A 119 12.15 5.16 -15.01
CA THR A 119 13.26 5.95 -15.59
C THR A 119 12.99 6.34 -17.05
N ASP A 120 12.23 5.54 -17.78
CA ASP A 120 11.81 5.83 -19.16
C ASP A 120 10.66 6.85 -19.27
N GLY A 121 10.14 7.33 -18.13
CA GLY A 121 9.03 8.29 -18.05
C GLY A 121 7.64 7.65 -18.10
N SER A 122 7.52 6.34 -18.29
CA SER A 122 6.22 5.65 -18.23
C SER A 122 5.72 5.52 -16.80
N TYR A 123 4.39 5.50 -16.63
CA TYR A 123 3.82 5.15 -15.34
C TYR A 123 4.04 3.66 -15.05
N LEU A 124 4.43 3.31 -13.81
CA LEU A 124 4.64 1.91 -13.40
C LEU A 124 3.44 1.02 -13.76
N ILE A 125 2.23 1.54 -13.57
CA ILE A 125 0.98 0.81 -13.77
C ILE A 125 0.48 0.80 -15.22
N SER A 126 1.10 1.56 -16.12
CA SER A 126 0.66 1.66 -17.52
C SER A 126 0.73 0.30 -18.23
N GLY A 127 -0.42 -0.15 -18.75
CA GLY A 127 -0.57 -1.44 -19.41
C GLY A 127 -0.57 -2.65 -18.48
N LYS A 128 -0.48 -2.45 -17.15
CA LYS A 128 -0.49 -3.53 -16.16
C LYS A 128 -1.86 -3.72 -15.53
N LYS A 129 -2.16 -4.96 -15.20
CA LYS A 129 -3.30 -5.29 -14.36
C LYS A 129 -3.09 -4.72 -12.96
N VAL A 130 -4.09 -4.01 -12.47
CA VAL A 130 -4.03 -3.32 -11.18
C VAL A 130 -5.41 -3.21 -10.55
N ASN A 131 -5.47 -3.18 -9.25
CA ASN A 131 -6.67 -2.82 -8.51
C ASN A 131 -6.35 -1.90 -7.32
N GLY A 132 -7.38 -1.52 -6.61
CA GLY A 132 -7.38 -0.70 -5.43
C GLY A 132 -8.83 -0.49 -5.00
N PHE A 133 -9.04 0.33 -3.98
CA PHE A 133 -10.37 0.61 -3.46
C PHE A 133 -11.29 1.12 -4.57
N SER A 134 -12.41 0.44 -4.79
CA SER A 134 -13.29 0.70 -5.93
C SER A 134 -14.21 1.89 -5.69
N ASN A 135 -14.74 2.47 -6.78
CA ASN A 135 -15.72 3.53 -6.68
C ASN A 135 -16.99 3.10 -5.92
N GLU A 136 -17.40 1.84 -6.10
CA GLU A 136 -18.56 1.28 -5.38
C GLU A 136 -18.30 1.18 -3.87
N GLU A 137 -17.08 0.82 -3.48
CA GLU A 137 -16.68 0.78 -2.06
C GLU A 137 -16.57 2.19 -1.49
N GLU A 138 -16.04 3.16 -2.25
CA GLU A 138 -15.96 4.57 -1.82
C GLU A 138 -17.34 5.19 -1.63
N GLU A 139 -18.30 4.87 -2.51
CA GLU A 139 -19.69 5.27 -2.37
C GLU A 139 -20.35 4.63 -1.13
N ALA A 140 -20.09 3.34 -0.90
CA ALA A 140 -20.64 2.62 0.25
C ALA A 140 -20.21 3.21 1.59
N VAL A 141 -18.98 3.72 1.69
CA VAL A 141 -18.49 4.44 2.88
C VAL A 141 -18.82 5.93 2.87
N LYS A 142 -19.50 6.44 1.82
CA LYS A 142 -19.94 7.84 1.66
C LYS A 142 -18.80 8.85 1.66
N LEU A 143 -17.67 8.50 1.07
CA LEU A 143 -16.50 9.36 0.99
C LEU A 143 -16.14 9.77 -0.45
N THR A 144 -17.00 9.45 -1.43
CA THR A 144 -16.83 9.81 -2.84
C THR A 144 -16.53 11.32 -3.05
N ASP A 145 -17.25 12.18 -2.33
CA ASP A 145 -17.09 13.64 -2.43
C ASP A 145 -16.03 14.21 -1.45
N VAL A 146 -15.42 13.34 -0.63
CA VAL A 146 -14.43 13.73 0.38
C VAL A 146 -13.00 13.49 -0.09
N VAL A 147 -12.77 12.34 -0.77
CA VAL A 147 -11.44 11.99 -1.29
C VAL A 147 -11.02 12.98 -2.39
N PRO A 148 -9.72 13.28 -2.54
CA PRO A 148 -9.25 14.25 -3.52
C PRO A 148 -9.50 13.81 -4.97
N PHE A 149 -9.64 12.52 -5.21
CA PHE A 149 -10.00 11.89 -6.48
C PHE A 149 -10.50 10.46 -6.21
N LEU A 150 -11.21 9.87 -7.16
CA LEU A 150 -11.58 8.47 -7.13
C LEU A 150 -10.39 7.61 -7.58
N LEU A 151 -9.92 6.71 -6.70
CA LEU A 151 -8.73 5.91 -6.95
C LEU A 151 -8.85 5.01 -8.18
N GLU A 152 -9.99 4.31 -8.33
CA GLU A 152 -10.29 3.49 -9.49
C GLU A 152 -10.14 4.27 -10.80
N ASP A 153 -10.71 5.48 -10.85
CA ASP A 153 -10.66 6.32 -12.05
C ASP A 153 -9.23 6.80 -12.33
N GLN A 154 -8.48 7.16 -11.31
CA GLN A 154 -7.12 7.63 -11.48
C GLN A 154 -6.17 6.52 -11.93
N LEU A 155 -6.32 5.31 -11.42
CA LEU A 155 -5.55 4.15 -11.88
C LEU A 155 -5.80 3.88 -13.37
N LYS A 156 -7.07 3.93 -13.81
CA LYS A 156 -7.45 3.81 -15.23
C LYS A 156 -6.87 4.95 -16.07
N ALA A 157 -6.94 6.18 -15.59
CA ALA A 157 -6.41 7.35 -16.29
C ALA A 157 -4.89 7.29 -16.50
N ARG A 158 -4.16 6.61 -15.62
CA ARG A 158 -2.71 6.35 -15.75
C ARG A 158 -2.37 5.11 -16.59
N GLY A 159 -3.36 4.53 -17.27
CA GLY A 159 -3.20 3.41 -18.17
C GLY A 159 -3.22 2.03 -17.52
N GLY A 160 -3.60 1.94 -16.25
CA GLY A 160 -3.79 0.67 -15.58
C GLY A 160 -4.98 -0.11 -16.14
N VAL A 161 -4.82 -1.40 -16.35
CA VAL A 161 -5.90 -2.33 -16.67
C VAL A 161 -6.57 -2.72 -15.36
N TYR A 162 -7.58 -1.94 -14.98
CA TYR A 162 -8.21 -2.09 -13.68
C TYR A 162 -9.12 -3.32 -13.62
N GLU A 163 -8.88 -4.18 -12.64
CA GLU A 163 -9.70 -5.37 -12.35
C GLU A 163 -10.34 -5.23 -10.98
N LYS A 164 -11.56 -5.73 -10.78
CA LYS A 164 -12.22 -5.76 -9.48
C LYS A 164 -13.17 -6.93 -9.33
N SER A 165 -13.44 -7.30 -8.08
CA SER A 165 -14.58 -8.09 -7.66
C SER A 165 -15.68 -7.19 -7.08
N GLY A 166 -16.79 -7.78 -6.63
CA GLY A 166 -17.81 -7.01 -5.91
C GLY A 166 -17.25 -6.41 -4.61
N PRO A 167 -17.92 -5.38 -4.06
CA PRO A 167 -17.48 -4.69 -2.85
C PRO A 167 -17.21 -5.64 -1.69
N TRP A 168 -16.15 -5.35 -0.93
CA TRP A 168 -15.72 -6.07 0.27
C TRP A 168 -15.33 -7.55 0.05
N LYS A 169 -15.19 -7.98 -1.19
CA LYS A 169 -14.64 -9.30 -1.51
C LYS A 169 -13.14 -9.18 -1.73
N GLU A 170 -12.42 -10.17 -1.22
CA GLU A 170 -11.00 -10.31 -1.53
C GLU A 170 -10.77 -10.34 -3.05
N HIS A 171 -9.88 -9.51 -3.51
CA HIS A 171 -9.41 -9.51 -4.89
C HIS A 171 -7.96 -9.04 -4.95
N VAL A 172 -7.08 -9.96 -5.30
CA VAL A 172 -5.65 -9.69 -5.48
C VAL A 172 -5.31 -9.83 -6.95
N THR A 173 -4.62 -8.85 -7.49
CA THR A 173 -4.14 -8.82 -8.87
C THR A 173 -2.63 -8.86 -8.88
N VAL A 174 -2.06 -9.78 -9.65
CA VAL A 174 -0.61 -9.94 -9.84
C VAL A 174 -0.27 -9.69 -11.30
N ASP A 175 0.59 -8.73 -11.57
CA ASP A 175 1.17 -8.48 -12.89
C ASP A 175 2.69 -8.36 -12.77
N GLY A 176 3.37 -9.49 -13.00
CA GLY A 176 4.80 -9.59 -12.81
C GLY A 176 5.20 -9.31 -11.35
N ARG A 177 5.86 -8.18 -11.13
CA ARG A 177 6.35 -7.75 -9.82
C ARG A 177 5.51 -6.60 -9.21
N LEU A 178 4.35 -6.34 -9.79
CA LEU A 178 3.32 -5.47 -9.24
C LEU A 178 2.20 -6.33 -8.66
N ILE A 179 1.90 -6.16 -7.38
CA ILE A 179 0.84 -6.89 -6.68
C ILE A 179 -0.09 -5.88 -6.04
N THR A 180 -1.38 -5.97 -6.32
CA THR A 180 -2.34 -5.04 -5.73
C THR A 180 -3.57 -5.76 -5.18
N GLY A 181 -4.12 -5.24 -4.10
CA GLY A 181 -5.33 -5.73 -3.46
C GLY A 181 -6.41 -4.66 -3.40
N GLN A 182 -7.66 -5.04 -3.64
CA GLN A 182 -8.76 -4.09 -3.81
C GLN A 182 -9.17 -3.38 -2.51
N ASN A 183 -9.15 -4.07 -1.39
CA ASN A 183 -9.78 -3.64 -0.14
C ASN A 183 -9.06 -4.27 1.08
N PRO A 184 -9.46 -3.94 2.32
CA PRO A 184 -8.83 -4.52 3.52
C PRO A 184 -8.86 -6.05 3.56
N GLN A 185 -9.89 -6.69 3.00
CA GLN A 185 -10.01 -8.15 2.93
C GLN A 185 -8.91 -8.79 2.06
N SER A 186 -8.33 -8.00 1.16
CA SER A 186 -7.25 -8.44 0.27
C SER A 186 -5.85 -8.34 0.90
N ALA A 187 -5.72 -7.71 2.08
CA ALA A 187 -4.42 -7.38 2.67
C ALA A 187 -3.52 -8.60 2.92
N LYS A 188 -4.11 -9.72 3.32
CA LYS A 188 -3.37 -10.96 3.60
C LYS A 188 -2.89 -11.68 2.33
N GLY A 189 -3.61 -11.48 1.21
CA GLY A 189 -3.32 -12.10 -0.07
C GLY A 189 -2.31 -11.34 -0.94
N VAL A 190 -2.07 -10.05 -0.64
CA VAL A 190 -1.10 -9.20 -1.34
C VAL A 190 0.30 -9.49 -0.84
#